data_359b2a04bf426c6c85b3d4ae6a271ad4
#
_entry.id   359b2a04bf426c6c85b3d4ae6a271ad4
#
_cell.length_a   1.000
_cell.length_b   1.000
_cell.length_c   1.000
_cell.angle_alpha   90.00
_cell.angle_beta   90.00
_cell.angle_gamma   90.00
#
_symmetry.space_group_name_H-M   'P 1'
#
loop_
_entity.id
_entity.type
_entity.pdbx_description
1 polymer ?
#
loop_
_entity_poly.entity_id
_entity_poly.type
_entity_poly.pdbx_seq_one_letter_code
_entity_poly.pdbx_strand_id
1 'polypeptide(L)'
;MKHLMVCISIVAGLTADVAYAQFTPWRHMPQITVVGAAGDSRLPAVDEAISFWNRTLEEIGSGFRLGSPTRMVRPIPEDALQLLSAEVLGRGRSANIPAALHDLPGGITIVLAQSGFVSFSSPPFDENSKRVVGIRGTNVPPMNLPNVPRNLIAHELGHAIGLGHNSDPTTLMCGRPASCRPDLFQSDQPRMFPLTDEEKHRLLSMYPPR
;
A
#
# COMPACT_ATOMS: atom_id res chain seq x y z
N MET A 1 28.80 -61.70 -6.27
CA MET A 1 28.09 -60.83 -5.35
C MET A 1 28.32 -59.40 -5.81
N LYS A 2 27.30 -58.78 -6.45
CA LYS A 2 27.37 -57.39 -6.95
C LYS A 2 26.64 -56.50 -5.96
N HIS A 3 27.34 -55.57 -5.30
CA HIS A 3 26.76 -54.58 -4.40
C HIS A 3 26.14 -53.47 -5.25
N LEU A 4 24.85 -53.34 -5.16
CA LEU A 4 24.08 -52.23 -5.74
C LEU A 4 24.11 -51.03 -4.77
N MET A 5 24.82 -49.98 -5.12
CA MET A 5 24.93 -48.76 -4.35
C MET A 5 23.74 -47.86 -4.74
N VAL A 6 22.77 -47.72 -3.87
CA VAL A 6 21.63 -46.82 -4.07
C VAL A 6 22.04 -45.40 -3.60
N CYS A 7 22.24 -44.51 -4.54
CA CYS A 7 22.42 -43.08 -4.25
C CYS A 7 21.05 -42.46 -3.97
N ILE A 8 20.75 -42.12 -2.73
CA ILE A 8 19.60 -41.30 -2.36
C ILE A 8 19.97 -39.84 -2.57
N SER A 9 19.45 -39.23 -3.63
CA SER A 9 19.57 -37.79 -3.87
C SER A 9 18.54 -37.07 -2.98
N ILE A 10 19.00 -36.41 -1.93
CA ILE A 10 18.20 -35.50 -1.13
C ILE A 10 18.02 -34.22 -1.94
N VAL A 11 16.84 -34.05 -2.53
CA VAL A 11 16.43 -32.78 -3.10
C VAL A 11 16.06 -31.87 -1.94
N ALA A 12 16.99 -31.03 -1.51
CA ALA A 12 16.71 -29.94 -0.60
C ALA A 12 15.80 -28.94 -1.35
N GLY A 13 14.51 -28.98 -1.05
CA GLY A 13 13.57 -27.98 -1.51
C GLY A 13 13.97 -26.62 -0.91
N LEU A 14 14.56 -25.77 -1.73
CA LEU A 14 14.70 -24.34 -1.45
C LEU A 14 13.29 -23.74 -1.46
N THR A 15 12.63 -23.71 -0.30
CA THR A 15 11.52 -22.80 -0.07
C THR A 15 12.12 -21.39 -0.16
N ALA A 16 11.85 -20.70 -1.26
CA ALA A 16 12.12 -19.29 -1.36
C ALA A 16 11.21 -18.59 -0.35
N ASP A 17 11.71 -18.43 0.88
CA ASP A 17 11.18 -17.46 1.80
C ASP A 17 11.25 -16.10 1.11
N VAL A 18 10.13 -15.65 0.59
CA VAL A 18 9.96 -14.27 0.14
C VAL A 18 10.19 -13.44 1.38
N ALA A 19 11.43 -12.95 1.53
CA ALA A 19 11.81 -12.09 2.65
C ALA A 19 10.95 -10.83 2.59
N TYR A 20 9.81 -10.88 3.25
CA TYR A 20 9.02 -9.69 3.53
C TYR A 20 9.94 -8.71 4.23
N ALA A 21 10.17 -7.56 3.58
CA ALA A 21 10.94 -6.49 4.20
C ALA A 21 10.40 -6.29 5.62
N GLN A 22 11.28 -6.24 6.62
CA GLN A 22 10.87 -6.01 8.00
C GLN A 22 10.17 -4.67 8.04
N PHE A 23 8.83 -4.72 8.03
CA PHE A 23 8.02 -3.54 8.21
C PHE A 23 8.08 -3.17 9.69
N THR A 24 8.42 -1.92 9.99
CA THR A 24 8.34 -1.40 11.35
C THR A 24 6.91 -0.94 11.61
N PRO A 25 6.15 -1.61 12.51
CA PRO A 25 4.79 -1.21 12.83
C PRO A 25 4.74 0.19 13.42
N TRP A 26 3.64 0.89 13.19
CA TRP A 26 3.37 2.16 13.82
C TRP A 26 3.22 1.99 15.34
N ARG A 27 4.02 2.70 16.11
CA ARG A 27 3.93 2.68 17.58
C ARG A 27 2.75 3.51 18.09
N HIS A 28 2.38 4.52 17.34
CA HIS A 28 1.28 5.44 17.62
C HIS A 28 0.41 5.59 16.38
N MET A 29 -0.80 6.07 16.56
CA MET A 29 -1.68 6.40 15.45
C MET A 29 -1.03 7.48 14.57
N PRO A 30 -0.74 7.20 13.28
CA PRO A 30 -0.13 8.19 12.41
C PRO A 30 -1.13 9.30 12.09
N GLN A 31 -0.66 10.54 12.13
CA GLN A 31 -1.42 11.65 11.55
C GLN A 31 -1.44 11.46 10.02
N ILE A 32 -2.62 11.56 9.42
CA ILE A 32 -2.79 11.47 7.97
C ILE A 32 -2.95 12.88 7.41
N THR A 33 -2.19 13.20 6.36
CA THR A 33 -2.35 14.42 5.59
C THR A 33 -2.65 14.06 4.14
N VAL A 34 -3.69 14.66 3.57
CA VAL A 34 -4.05 14.52 2.16
C VAL A 34 -3.69 15.80 1.44
N VAL A 35 -2.80 15.70 0.47
CA VAL A 35 -2.34 16.82 -0.37
C VAL A 35 -2.90 16.64 -1.77
N GLY A 36 -3.57 17.65 -2.30
CA GLY A 36 -4.17 17.60 -3.63
C GLY A 36 -4.80 18.94 -4.01
N ALA A 37 -5.45 18.99 -5.17
CA ALA A 37 -6.22 20.14 -5.60
C ALA A 37 -7.48 20.34 -4.73
N ALA A 38 -7.92 21.57 -4.64
CA ALA A 38 -9.22 21.86 -4.03
C ALA A 38 -10.34 21.15 -4.82
N GLY A 39 -11.20 20.39 -4.14
CA GLY A 39 -12.29 19.66 -4.79
C GLY A 39 -11.85 18.44 -5.61
N ASP A 40 -10.67 17.87 -5.36
CA ASP A 40 -10.24 16.65 -6.03
C ASP A 40 -11.29 15.54 -5.85
N SER A 41 -11.72 14.96 -6.96
CA SER A 41 -12.80 13.94 -7.00
C SER A 41 -12.47 12.65 -6.26
N ARG A 42 -11.19 12.43 -5.92
CA ARG A 42 -10.73 11.26 -5.16
C ARG A 42 -10.81 11.42 -3.64
N LEU A 43 -11.08 12.63 -3.13
CA LEU A 43 -11.18 12.87 -1.68
C LEU A 43 -12.19 11.96 -0.98
N PRO A 44 -13.40 11.69 -1.52
CA PRO A 44 -14.30 10.72 -0.92
C PRO A 44 -13.73 9.30 -0.86
N ALA A 45 -12.98 8.88 -1.88
CA ALA A 45 -12.34 7.56 -1.92
C ALA A 45 -11.23 7.42 -0.86
N VAL A 46 -10.54 8.53 -0.50
CA VAL A 46 -9.60 8.54 0.63
C VAL A 46 -10.33 8.30 1.95
N ASP A 47 -11.43 9.01 2.19
CA ASP A 47 -12.23 8.84 3.41
C ASP A 47 -12.81 7.42 3.52
N GLU A 48 -13.29 6.87 2.40
CA GLU A 48 -13.77 5.48 2.31
C GLU A 48 -12.65 4.47 2.62
N ALA A 49 -11.44 4.68 2.09
CA ALA A 49 -10.30 3.81 2.33
C ALA A 49 -9.86 3.82 3.80
N ILE A 50 -9.80 4.99 4.44
CA ILE A 50 -9.50 5.11 5.88
C ILE A 50 -10.60 4.41 6.71
N SER A 51 -11.86 4.61 6.35
CA SER A 51 -12.99 3.96 7.01
C SER A 51 -12.96 2.45 6.84
N PHE A 52 -12.62 1.95 5.66
CA PHE A 52 -12.44 0.53 5.39
C PHE A 52 -11.36 -0.07 6.30
N TRP A 53 -10.18 0.55 6.37
CA TRP A 53 -9.10 0.07 7.22
C TRP A 53 -9.47 0.10 8.70
N ASN A 54 -10.12 1.16 9.17
CA ASN A 54 -10.53 1.25 10.57
C ASN A 54 -11.56 0.19 10.96
N ARG A 55 -12.55 -0.09 10.09
CA ARG A 55 -13.49 -1.20 10.32
C ARG A 55 -12.78 -2.56 10.30
N THR A 56 -11.92 -2.83 9.33
CA THR A 56 -11.16 -4.08 9.24
C THR A 56 -10.32 -4.30 10.50
N LEU A 57 -9.61 -3.27 10.96
CA LEU A 57 -8.79 -3.33 12.17
C LEU A 57 -9.64 -3.55 13.43
N GLU A 58 -10.85 -3.00 13.47
CA GLU A 58 -11.80 -3.24 14.55
C GLU A 58 -12.34 -4.68 14.54
N GLU A 59 -12.76 -5.16 13.39
CA GLU A 59 -13.29 -6.51 13.18
C GLU A 59 -12.29 -7.61 13.60
N ILE A 60 -11.00 -7.40 13.35
CA ILE A 60 -9.95 -8.34 13.79
C ILE A 60 -9.51 -8.14 15.24
N GLY A 61 -10.08 -7.18 15.96
CA GLY A 61 -9.73 -6.91 17.36
C GLY A 61 -8.42 -6.16 17.56
N SER A 62 -7.89 -5.49 16.53
CA SER A 62 -6.64 -4.70 16.64
C SER A 62 -6.84 -3.46 17.52
N GLY A 63 -5.80 -3.11 18.29
CA GLY A 63 -5.73 -1.85 19.04
C GLY A 63 -5.29 -0.63 18.22
N PHE A 64 -4.95 -0.81 16.95
CA PHE A 64 -4.48 0.26 16.07
C PHE A 64 -5.63 0.86 15.25
N ARG A 65 -5.53 2.14 14.96
CA ARG A 65 -6.45 2.86 14.06
C ARG A 65 -5.70 3.90 13.24
N LEU A 66 -6.25 4.23 12.10
CA LEU A 66 -5.86 5.39 11.29
C LEU A 66 -6.62 6.62 11.78
N GLY A 67 -5.93 7.75 11.91
CA GLY A 67 -6.55 9.02 12.30
C GLY A 67 -7.38 9.65 11.18
N SER A 68 -8.21 10.64 11.56
CA SER A 68 -8.91 11.46 10.58
C SER A 68 -7.92 12.26 9.73
N PRO A 69 -8.14 12.39 8.42
CA PRO A 69 -7.21 13.08 7.55
C PRO A 69 -7.32 14.61 7.69
N THR A 70 -6.18 15.30 7.71
CA THR A 70 -6.11 16.73 7.47
C THR A 70 -5.89 16.96 5.97
N ARG A 71 -6.62 17.91 5.38
CA ARG A 71 -6.53 18.24 3.96
C ARG A 71 -5.70 19.48 3.73
N MET A 72 -4.84 19.44 2.72
CA MET A 72 -3.97 20.56 2.35
C MET A 72 -3.98 20.75 0.84
N VAL A 73 -4.16 22.00 0.41
CA VAL A 73 -3.96 22.40 -0.98
C VAL A 73 -2.55 22.92 -1.11
N ARG A 74 -1.68 22.13 -1.73
CA ARG A 74 -0.28 22.51 -1.98
C ARG A 74 0.16 21.89 -3.31
N PRO A 75 0.77 22.67 -4.22
CA PRO A 75 1.35 22.12 -5.43
C PRO A 75 2.55 21.24 -5.05
N ILE A 76 2.58 20.03 -5.60
CA ILE A 76 3.72 19.12 -5.52
C ILE A 76 4.30 19.03 -6.92
N PRO A 77 5.61 19.20 -7.11
CA PRO A 77 6.26 19.01 -8.41
C PRO A 77 5.97 17.59 -8.94
N GLU A 78 5.48 17.50 -10.17
CA GLU A 78 5.10 16.22 -10.75
C GLU A 78 6.29 15.28 -10.91
N ASP A 79 7.46 15.81 -11.26
CA ASP A 79 8.71 15.08 -11.35
C ASP A 79 9.14 14.46 -10.01
N ALA A 80 8.86 15.11 -8.88
CA ALA A 80 9.16 14.58 -7.56
C ALA A 80 8.41 13.26 -7.28
N LEU A 81 7.15 13.17 -7.70
CA LEU A 81 6.36 11.94 -7.54
C LEU A 81 6.75 10.86 -8.55
N GLN A 82 7.08 11.24 -9.78
CA GLN A 82 7.57 10.32 -10.81
C GLN A 82 8.91 9.69 -10.39
N LEU A 83 9.85 10.52 -9.91
CA LEU A 83 11.14 10.05 -9.40
C LEU A 83 10.95 9.10 -8.21
N LEU A 84 10.13 9.47 -7.24
CA LEU A 84 9.88 8.62 -6.07
C LEU A 84 9.19 7.31 -6.46
N SER A 85 8.23 7.35 -7.37
CA SER A 85 7.59 6.14 -7.90
C SER A 85 8.62 5.19 -8.54
N ALA A 86 9.52 5.72 -9.36
CA ALA A 86 10.58 4.93 -9.98
C ALA A 86 11.56 4.34 -8.95
N GLU A 87 11.94 5.09 -7.92
CA GLU A 87 12.80 4.64 -6.84
C GLU A 87 12.15 3.51 -6.01
N VAL A 88 10.87 3.67 -5.63
CA VAL A 88 10.12 2.65 -4.88
C VAL A 88 10.01 1.36 -5.69
N LEU A 89 9.72 1.45 -6.97
CA LEU A 89 9.62 0.29 -7.86
C LEU A 89 10.98 -0.39 -8.11
N GLY A 90 12.06 0.37 -8.18
CA GLY A 90 13.39 -0.14 -8.49
C GLY A 90 14.15 -0.69 -7.27
N ARG A 91 14.04 -0.04 -6.12
CA ARG A 91 14.84 -0.34 -4.91
C ARG A 91 14.05 -1.00 -3.79
N GLY A 92 12.74 -0.89 -3.78
CA GLY A 92 11.83 -1.55 -2.84
C GLY A 92 11.95 -1.14 -1.37
N ARG A 93 13.14 -1.09 -0.80
CA ARG A 93 13.36 -0.88 0.65
C ARG A 93 13.96 0.45 1.04
N SER A 94 14.54 1.15 0.10
CA SER A 94 15.19 2.45 0.31
C SER A 94 14.91 3.32 -0.89
N ALA A 95 14.30 4.45 -0.67
CA ALA A 95 14.02 5.42 -1.71
C ALA A 95 14.59 6.78 -1.30
N ASN A 96 15.20 7.48 -2.25
CA ASN A 96 15.60 8.88 -2.05
C ASN A 96 14.34 9.73 -2.15
N ILE A 97 13.89 10.26 -1.02
CA ILE A 97 12.70 11.10 -0.99
C ILE A 97 13.04 12.49 -1.49
N PRO A 98 12.39 12.99 -2.54
CA PRO A 98 12.59 14.36 -3.00
C PRO A 98 12.30 15.40 -1.90
N ALA A 99 13.10 16.46 -1.83
CA ALA A 99 12.99 17.49 -0.79
C ALA A 99 11.57 18.08 -0.68
N ALA A 100 10.87 18.25 -1.80
CA ALA A 100 9.48 18.74 -1.81
C ALA A 100 8.50 17.88 -1.03
N LEU A 101 8.83 16.60 -0.76
CA LEU A 101 7.99 15.64 -0.03
C LEU A 101 8.42 15.48 1.45
N HIS A 102 9.65 15.88 1.81
CA HIS A 102 10.14 15.81 3.18
C HIS A 102 9.35 16.70 4.15
N ASP A 103 9.04 17.91 3.73
CA ASP A 103 8.41 18.93 4.57
C ASP A 103 6.89 18.80 4.65
N LEU A 104 6.31 17.77 4.04
CA LEU A 104 4.88 17.54 4.15
C LEU A 104 4.56 17.05 5.56
N PRO A 105 3.50 17.54 6.22
CA PRO A 105 3.14 17.14 7.56
C PRO A 105 2.56 15.72 7.61
N GLY A 106 2.57 15.12 8.81
CA GLY A 106 1.95 13.83 9.08
C GLY A 106 2.90 12.63 8.98
N GLY A 107 2.51 11.54 9.59
CA GLY A 107 3.19 10.25 9.47
C GLY A 107 2.89 9.56 8.13
N ILE A 108 1.64 9.65 7.66
CA ILE A 108 1.23 9.20 6.31
C ILE A 108 0.78 10.43 5.53
N THR A 109 1.45 10.73 4.43
CA THR A 109 1.06 11.78 3.50
C THR A 109 0.54 11.17 2.21
N ILE A 110 -0.75 11.33 1.93
CA ILE A 110 -1.38 10.89 0.68
C ILE A 110 -1.34 12.06 -0.30
N VAL A 111 -0.66 11.89 -1.43
CA VAL A 111 -0.56 12.92 -2.48
C VAL A 111 -1.41 12.51 -3.67
N LEU A 112 -2.45 13.29 -3.94
CA LEU A 112 -3.34 13.12 -5.09
C LEU A 112 -2.80 13.92 -6.27
N ALA A 113 -1.96 13.28 -7.10
CA ALA A 113 -1.32 13.92 -8.23
C ALA A 113 -2.27 14.09 -9.43
N GLN A 114 -1.87 14.92 -10.39
CA GLN A 114 -2.57 15.04 -11.67
C GLN A 114 -1.82 14.33 -12.80
N SER A 115 -0.59 13.90 -12.55
CA SER A 115 0.29 13.24 -13.54
C SER A 115 0.17 11.72 -13.54
N GLY A 116 0.77 11.11 -14.59
CA GLY A 116 0.86 9.66 -14.76
C GLY A 116 2.16 9.09 -14.19
N PHE A 117 2.03 8.17 -13.24
CA PHE A 117 3.09 7.31 -12.70
C PHE A 117 2.44 6.05 -12.11
N VAL A 118 3.22 5.09 -11.65
CA VAL A 118 2.66 3.96 -10.89
C VAL A 118 2.41 4.43 -9.46
N SER A 119 1.17 4.35 -9.00
CA SER A 119 0.83 4.66 -7.59
C SER A 119 1.65 3.78 -6.66
N PHE A 120 2.00 4.32 -5.50
CA PHE A 120 2.95 3.67 -4.59
C PHE A 120 2.72 4.09 -3.15
N SER A 121 3.21 3.27 -2.23
CA SER A 121 3.50 3.64 -0.84
C SER A 121 5.02 3.57 -0.63
N SER A 122 5.64 4.65 -0.18
CA SER A 122 7.08 4.66 0.09
C SER A 122 7.42 3.78 1.30
N PRO A 123 8.65 3.24 1.39
CA PRO A 123 9.18 2.76 2.66
C PRO A 123 9.25 3.92 3.67
N PRO A 124 9.38 3.61 4.99
CA PRO A 124 9.66 4.64 5.98
C PRO A 124 11.00 5.32 5.68
N PHE A 125 11.06 6.64 5.79
CA PHE A 125 12.25 7.42 5.39
C PHE A 125 12.77 8.40 6.46
N ASP A 126 12.15 8.45 7.62
CA ASP A 126 12.63 9.20 8.77
C ASP A 126 12.51 8.39 10.07
N GLU A 127 13.01 8.94 11.16
CA GLU A 127 12.94 8.34 12.50
C GLU A 127 11.51 8.13 13.00
N ASN A 128 10.54 8.90 12.48
CA ASN A 128 9.12 8.80 12.80
C ASN A 128 8.37 7.81 11.91
N SER A 129 9.09 7.06 11.07
CA SER A 129 8.52 6.11 10.10
C SER A 129 7.59 6.75 9.07
N LYS A 130 7.79 8.02 8.75
CA LYS A 130 6.99 8.78 7.76
C LYS A 130 6.97 8.07 6.41
N ARG A 131 5.81 8.12 5.75
CA ARG A 131 5.57 7.52 4.43
C ARG A 131 4.80 8.46 3.52
N VAL A 132 5.11 8.38 2.24
CA VAL A 132 4.36 9.05 1.18
C VAL A 132 3.60 8.01 0.39
N VAL A 133 2.31 8.23 0.24
CA VAL A 133 1.41 7.47 -0.62
C VAL A 133 1.10 8.32 -1.84
N GLY A 134 1.68 7.98 -2.99
CA GLY A 134 1.46 8.69 -4.24
C GLY A 134 0.32 8.06 -5.05
N ILE A 135 -0.72 8.84 -5.34
CA ILE A 135 -1.86 8.39 -6.15
C ILE A 135 -1.86 9.16 -7.47
N ARG A 136 -1.74 8.43 -8.58
CA ARG A 136 -1.70 9.01 -9.93
C ARG A 136 -3.00 9.69 -10.34
N GLY A 137 -2.94 10.53 -11.35
CA GLY A 137 -4.05 11.35 -11.83
C GLY A 137 -5.24 10.55 -12.37
N THR A 138 -6.45 11.11 -12.22
CA THR A 138 -7.69 10.52 -12.75
C THR A 138 -7.79 10.56 -14.27
N ASN A 139 -7.02 11.41 -14.92
CA ASN A 139 -6.88 11.48 -16.38
C ASN A 139 -6.06 10.31 -16.97
N VAL A 140 -5.48 9.47 -16.12
CA VAL A 140 -4.69 8.30 -16.55
C VAL A 140 -5.54 7.04 -16.41
N PRO A 141 -6.04 6.44 -17.50
CA PRO A 141 -6.83 5.23 -17.41
C PRO A 141 -6.10 4.08 -16.66
N PRO A 142 -6.82 3.25 -15.91
CA PRO A 142 -8.27 3.23 -15.69
C PRO A 142 -8.74 4.06 -14.47
N MET A 143 -7.97 5.04 -13.98
CA MET A 143 -8.27 5.85 -12.80
C MET A 143 -9.57 6.69 -12.91
N ASN A 144 -10.11 6.83 -14.11
CA ASN A 144 -11.40 7.48 -14.38
C ASN A 144 -12.60 6.61 -13.98
N LEU A 145 -12.40 5.34 -13.65
CA LEU A 145 -13.46 4.42 -13.23
C LEU A 145 -13.61 4.43 -11.69
N PRO A 146 -14.81 4.58 -11.13
CA PRO A 146 -15.01 4.89 -9.71
C PRO A 146 -14.34 3.91 -8.72
N ASN A 147 -14.38 2.61 -9.02
CA ASN A 147 -13.81 1.59 -8.14
C ASN A 147 -12.27 1.50 -8.22
N VAL A 148 -11.65 2.00 -9.29
CA VAL A 148 -10.20 1.95 -9.44
C VAL A 148 -9.51 2.84 -8.41
N PRO A 149 -9.76 4.16 -8.32
CA PRO A 149 -9.15 4.98 -7.27
C PRO A 149 -9.55 4.53 -5.87
N ARG A 150 -10.80 4.08 -5.63
CA ARG A 150 -11.27 3.56 -4.35
C ARG A 150 -10.39 2.43 -3.83
N ASN A 151 -10.21 1.36 -4.63
CA ASN A 151 -9.43 0.20 -4.22
C ASN A 151 -7.93 0.46 -4.29
N LEU A 152 -7.46 1.27 -5.24
CA LEU A 152 -6.05 1.63 -5.32
C LEU A 152 -5.58 2.43 -4.09
N ILE A 153 -6.35 3.41 -3.64
CA ILE A 153 -6.02 4.18 -2.44
C ILE A 153 -6.01 3.27 -1.20
N ALA A 154 -7.00 2.37 -1.08
CA ALA A 154 -7.01 1.39 0.00
C ALA A 154 -5.82 0.44 -0.06
N HIS A 155 -5.43 -0.04 -1.25
CA HIS A 155 -4.26 -0.88 -1.48
C HIS A 155 -2.96 -0.19 -1.02
N GLU A 156 -2.72 1.04 -1.46
CA GLU A 156 -1.53 1.78 -1.08
C GLU A 156 -1.49 2.12 0.42
N LEU A 157 -2.64 2.38 1.04
CA LEU A 157 -2.74 2.50 2.50
C LEU A 157 -2.43 1.17 3.20
N GLY A 158 -2.80 0.03 2.62
CA GLY A 158 -2.42 -1.30 3.10
C GLY A 158 -0.91 -1.46 3.20
N HIS A 159 -0.16 -1.00 2.19
CA HIS A 159 1.30 -0.94 2.26
C HIS A 159 1.79 0.00 3.35
N ALA A 160 1.17 1.17 3.49
CA ALA A 160 1.55 2.14 4.51
C ALA A 160 1.34 1.63 5.95
N ILE A 161 0.48 0.63 6.16
CA ILE A 161 0.27 -0.03 7.46
C ILE A 161 0.94 -1.41 7.57
N GLY A 162 1.70 -1.85 6.55
CA GLY A 162 2.61 -3.00 6.67
C GLY A 162 2.24 -4.26 5.92
N LEU A 163 1.23 -4.21 5.08
CA LEU A 163 0.91 -5.33 4.21
C LEU A 163 1.82 -5.34 2.97
N GLY A 164 2.20 -6.52 2.54
CA GLY A 164 2.84 -6.78 1.26
C GLY A 164 1.81 -7.16 0.19
N HIS A 165 2.31 -7.47 -1.02
CA HIS A 165 1.49 -8.07 -2.05
C HIS A 165 1.18 -9.54 -1.74
N ASN A 166 0.02 -9.99 -2.18
CA ASN A 166 -0.34 -11.39 -2.33
C ASN A 166 -0.56 -11.72 -3.82
N SER A 167 -0.89 -12.97 -4.12
CA SER A 167 -1.16 -13.45 -5.48
C SER A 167 -2.64 -13.80 -5.73
N ASP A 168 -3.52 -13.55 -4.76
CA ASP A 168 -4.95 -13.80 -4.91
C ASP A 168 -5.63 -12.64 -5.62
N PRO A 169 -6.01 -12.84 -6.87
CA PRO A 169 -6.59 -11.79 -7.68
C PRO A 169 -7.98 -11.33 -7.23
N THR A 170 -8.60 -11.93 -6.25
CA THR A 170 -9.90 -11.53 -5.71
C THR A 170 -9.79 -10.63 -4.49
N THR A 171 -8.56 -10.31 -4.06
CA THR A 171 -8.27 -9.57 -2.83
C THR A 171 -7.65 -8.21 -3.09
N LEU A 172 -7.72 -7.35 -2.06
CA LEU A 172 -7.24 -5.97 -2.15
C LEU A 172 -5.74 -5.88 -2.38
N MET A 173 -4.94 -6.70 -1.69
CA MET A 173 -3.48 -6.60 -1.73
C MET A 173 -2.85 -7.45 -2.84
N CYS A 174 -3.63 -7.94 -3.80
CA CYS A 174 -3.06 -8.58 -4.99
C CYS A 174 -2.14 -7.61 -5.73
N GLY A 175 -0.91 -8.02 -6.01
CA GLY A 175 0.11 -7.19 -6.66
C GLY A 175 1.18 -7.99 -7.36
N ARG A 176 2.11 -7.30 -8.01
CA ARG A 176 3.24 -7.94 -8.72
C ARG A 176 4.00 -8.88 -7.78
N PRO A 177 4.49 -10.01 -8.26
CA PRO A 177 4.53 -10.47 -9.67
C PRO A 177 3.23 -11.09 -10.21
N ALA A 178 2.18 -11.22 -9.39
CA ALA A 178 0.93 -11.82 -9.83
C ALA A 178 0.16 -10.94 -10.82
N SER A 179 -0.59 -11.56 -11.71
CA SER A 179 -1.51 -10.88 -12.63
C SER A 179 -2.78 -10.50 -11.88
N CYS A 180 -2.75 -9.36 -11.22
CA CYS A 180 -3.92 -8.80 -10.56
C CYS A 180 -4.76 -8.04 -11.57
N ARG A 181 -6.09 -8.19 -11.48
CA ARG A 181 -6.95 -7.76 -12.56
C ARG A 181 -7.56 -6.42 -12.34
N PRO A 182 -7.25 -5.48 -13.25
CA PRO A 182 -7.97 -4.22 -13.35
C PRO A 182 -9.50 -4.40 -13.53
N ASP A 183 -9.93 -5.50 -14.16
CA ASP A 183 -11.34 -5.72 -14.53
C ASP A 183 -12.29 -5.76 -13.33
N LEU A 184 -11.85 -6.34 -12.21
CA LEU A 184 -12.66 -6.31 -10.99
C LEU A 184 -12.71 -4.93 -10.35
N PHE A 185 -11.64 -4.13 -10.47
CA PHE A 185 -11.66 -2.74 -10.04
C PHE A 185 -12.54 -1.87 -10.93
N GLN A 186 -12.81 -2.30 -12.14
CA GLN A 186 -13.64 -1.60 -13.11
C GLN A 186 -15.15 -1.88 -12.95
N SER A 187 -15.56 -2.58 -11.90
CA SER A 187 -16.98 -2.84 -11.61
C SER A 187 -17.75 -1.54 -11.37
N ASP A 188 -18.96 -1.44 -11.90
CA ASP A 188 -19.90 -0.33 -11.68
C ASP A 188 -20.47 -0.33 -10.25
N GLN A 189 -20.41 -1.48 -9.57
CA GLN A 189 -20.89 -1.60 -8.20
C GLN A 189 -19.82 -1.11 -7.21
N PRO A 190 -20.09 -0.07 -6.42
CA PRO A 190 -19.16 0.42 -5.41
C PRO A 190 -18.86 -0.67 -4.39
N ARG A 191 -17.59 -1.06 -4.30
CA ARG A 191 -17.13 -2.06 -3.32
C ARG A 191 -15.65 -1.93 -3.04
N MET A 192 -15.25 -2.32 -1.82
CA MET A 192 -13.87 -2.61 -1.46
C MET A 192 -13.59 -4.10 -1.63
N PHE A 193 -12.40 -4.45 -2.11
CA PHE A 193 -11.95 -5.83 -2.15
C PHE A 193 -11.57 -6.31 -0.76
N PRO A 194 -11.86 -7.59 -0.43
CA PRO A 194 -11.53 -8.15 0.88
C PRO A 194 -10.02 -8.35 1.07
N LEU A 195 -9.62 -8.56 2.30
CA LEU A 195 -8.31 -9.08 2.67
C LEU A 195 -8.37 -10.61 2.80
N THR A 196 -7.22 -11.25 2.62
CA THR A 196 -7.02 -12.65 2.99
C THR A 196 -6.98 -12.80 4.52
N ASP A 197 -7.21 -14.01 5.02
CA ASP A 197 -7.09 -14.28 6.45
C ASP A 197 -5.63 -14.15 6.92
N GLU A 198 -4.65 -14.47 6.07
CA GLU A 198 -3.23 -14.27 6.37
C GLU A 198 -2.90 -12.79 6.58
N GLU A 199 -3.44 -11.90 5.74
CA GLU A 199 -3.26 -10.45 5.88
C GLU A 199 -3.90 -9.92 7.17
N LYS A 200 -5.08 -10.42 7.53
CA LYS A 200 -5.74 -10.07 8.80
C LYS A 200 -4.92 -10.54 10.00
N HIS A 201 -4.41 -11.78 9.98
CA HIS A 201 -3.53 -12.30 11.02
C HIS A 201 -2.24 -11.48 11.13
N ARG A 202 -1.65 -11.10 10.01
CA ARG A 202 -0.47 -10.26 9.97
C ARG A 202 -0.73 -8.88 10.61
N LEU A 203 -1.85 -8.23 10.27
CA LEU A 203 -2.24 -6.96 10.88
C LEU A 203 -2.41 -7.10 12.40
N LEU A 204 -3.08 -8.16 12.85
CA LEU A 204 -3.27 -8.40 14.28
C LEU A 204 -1.95 -8.68 15.02
N SER A 205 -1.02 -9.38 14.38
CA SER A 205 0.33 -9.60 14.92
C SER A 205 1.13 -8.31 15.04
N MET A 206 1.04 -7.41 14.06
CA MET A 206 1.72 -6.11 14.09
C MET A 206 1.06 -5.12 15.06
N TYR A 207 -0.25 -5.23 15.22
CA TYR A 207 -1.09 -4.31 15.99
C TYR A 207 -2.03 -5.08 16.91
N PRO A 208 -1.51 -5.70 17.98
CA PRO A 208 -2.32 -6.50 18.90
C PRO A 208 -3.39 -5.66 19.61
N PRO A 209 -4.38 -6.29 20.25
CA PRO A 209 -5.32 -5.62 21.15
C PRO A 209 -4.57 -4.80 22.21
N ARG A 210 -5.17 -3.70 22.66
CA ARG A 210 -4.63 -2.89 23.77
C ARG A 210 -5.11 -3.45 25.11
#